data_95c07482473c670432bb8f0b95ee703b
#
_entry.id   95c07482473c670432bb8f0b95ee703b
#
_cell.length_a   1.000
_cell.length_b   1.000
_cell.length_c   1.000
_cell.angle_alpha   90.00
_cell.angle_beta   90.00
_cell.angle_gamma   90.00
#
_symmetry.space_group_name_H-M   'P 1'
#
loop_
_entity.id
_entity.type
_entity.pdbx_description
1 polymer ?
#
loop_
_entity_poly.entity_id
_entity_poly.type
_entity_poly.pdbx_seq_one_letter_code
_entity_poly.pdbx_strand_id
1 'polypeptide(L)'
;NMNFSRCWVDSSGRTLAILGTVNYSNSYRTYLDMDNNLFGAYDMTHDCSNYLRKSIDDQYNHSVRIGTMLNFTYIPASGNSRYEFKNIFNQLGKDRYTYRKGTDAQSDYEESAEYYYQSRTTYNGQFTGKHTLGNTDKLDWSAGYSYANRNMPDRRRYTTVLNEETNQLEVENLNEINREFSRLDEHILSANINYQHDFSFGIFTPSLKVGAYTEHRAREYNTRFFIYSWKNGLPGAYKVMNVPNELLQEKNYGENGLYLLEQVDWRNNYEGNNLLSAGYVGGNLPLGKLNVYAGVRFEYNRMELVSHTQKNEESPTSVFYTYDDFFPSVNAAYRLNDKHQFRLSYGRTVNRPEFREVSSSVYYDFDLASNVQGNYNLKPAYIDNLDFGYEFYPSSGELISVSLFYKRFKNPIEWTYTVSGGTDLIYSYVNAKGADNYGVEVDIRKNLDFIGMRNFSLSLNGALIKSKVKFEPGAKEKDRPMQGQSPYLINAGFFYQHADSGWNAALLYNRIGKRIIGVGRSLGTADNEVRVPDSYEMPRNAVDLSVSKKIGNLEIKVAVRDLLAEKVSFKQFEETRHGKVEQITRQYKSGRNFNLNINYTF
;
A
#
# COMPACT_ATOMS: atom_id res chain seq x y z
N ASN A 1 -10.85 22.79 2.02
CA ASN A 1 -9.52 23.05 1.45
C ASN A 1 -9.34 24.56 1.29
N MET A 2 -8.21 25.06 1.74
CA MET A 2 -7.83 26.46 1.52
C MET A 2 -6.51 26.47 0.77
N ASN A 3 -6.43 27.25 -0.30
CA ASN A 3 -5.22 27.42 -1.08
C ASN A 3 -4.87 28.92 -1.12
N PHE A 4 -3.60 29.19 -0.93
CA PHE A 4 -3.04 30.54 -1.00
C PHE A 4 -1.81 30.52 -1.88
N SER A 5 -1.72 31.44 -2.82
CA SER A 5 -0.51 31.64 -3.61
C SER A 5 -0.26 33.11 -3.88
N ARG A 6 1.01 33.52 -3.79
CA ARG A 6 1.42 34.87 -4.15
C ARG A 6 2.82 34.85 -4.74
N CYS A 7 2.99 35.69 -5.75
CA CYS A 7 4.26 35.90 -6.43
C CYS A 7 4.58 37.40 -6.43
N TRP A 8 5.79 37.76 -6.06
CA TRP A 8 6.32 39.11 -6.09
C TRP A 8 7.52 39.12 -7.04
N VAL A 9 7.54 40.10 -7.91
CA VAL A 9 8.68 40.38 -8.80
C VAL A 9 9.11 41.80 -8.53
N ASP A 10 10.36 42.01 -8.14
CA ASP A 10 10.89 43.35 -7.92
C ASP A 10 11.37 43.99 -9.23
N SER A 11 11.75 45.27 -9.16
CA SER A 11 12.24 46.07 -10.31
C SER A 11 13.56 45.51 -10.90
N SER A 12 14.29 44.70 -10.17
CA SER A 12 15.51 44.02 -10.64
C SER A 12 15.24 42.65 -11.28
N GLY A 13 13.99 42.18 -11.30
CA GLY A 13 13.60 40.89 -11.82
C GLY A 13 13.73 39.71 -10.83
N ARG A 14 14.05 39.99 -9.55
CA ARG A 14 14.02 38.94 -8.51
C ARG A 14 12.59 38.50 -8.24
N THR A 15 12.38 37.20 -8.19
CA THR A 15 11.06 36.63 -7.94
C THR A 15 11.04 35.88 -6.61
N LEU A 16 10.06 36.20 -5.76
CA LEU A 16 9.70 35.41 -4.60
C LEU A 16 8.27 34.90 -4.74
N ALA A 17 8.08 33.59 -4.64
CA ALA A 17 6.74 33.00 -4.68
C ALA A 17 6.49 32.14 -3.43
N ILE A 18 5.27 32.23 -2.92
CA ILE A 18 4.78 31.42 -1.79
C ILE A 18 3.53 30.69 -2.24
N LEU A 19 3.46 29.39 -1.92
CA LEU A 19 2.29 28.55 -2.13
C LEU A 19 1.96 27.85 -0.82
N GLY A 20 0.76 28.08 -0.31
CA GLY A 20 0.23 27.42 0.88
C GLY A 20 -1.06 26.69 0.62
N THR A 21 -1.23 25.51 1.24
CA THR A 21 -2.45 24.72 1.19
C THR A 21 -2.74 24.14 2.56
N VAL A 22 -4.01 24.19 2.98
CA VAL A 22 -4.51 23.49 4.16
C VAL A 22 -5.70 22.65 3.75
N ASN A 23 -5.63 21.35 4.06
CA ASN A 23 -6.68 20.38 3.84
C ASN A 23 -7.16 19.84 5.18
N TYR A 24 -8.46 19.82 5.40
CA TYR A 24 -9.09 19.11 6.49
C TYR A 24 -10.11 18.14 5.94
N SER A 25 -10.10 16.91 6.46
CA SER A 25 -11.08 15.88 6.10
C SER A 25 -11.52 15.15 7.35
N ASN A 26 -12.81 14.97 7.49
CA ASN A 26 -13.45 14.16 8.52
C ASN A 26 -14.40 13.19 7.84
N SER A 27 -14.26 11.89 8.10
CA SER A 27 -15.04 10.86 7.42
C SER A 27 -15.45 9.74 8.37
N TYR A 28 -16.71 9.32 8.24
CA TYR A 28 -17.28 8.16 8.91
C TYR A 28 -17.63 7.11 7.87
N ARG A 29 -17.36 5.85 8.18
CA ARG A 29 -17.72 4.73 7.32
C ARG A 29 -18.09 3.52 8.17
N THR A 30 -19.26 2.97 7.89
CA THR A 30 -19.78 1.80 8.60
C THR A 30 -19.94 0.64 7.62
N TYR A 31 -19.54 -0.53 8.05
CA TYR A 31 -19.82 -1.80 7.38
C TYR A 31 -20.59 -2.68 8.34
N LEU A 32 -21.81 -3.03 7.98
CA LEU A 32 -22.68 -3.90 8.77
C LEU A 32 -22.81 -5.26 8.08
N ASP A 33 -23.03 -6.28 8.89
CA ASP A 33 -23.24 -7.66 8.46
C ASP A 33 -22.13 -8.14 7.48
N MET A 34 -20.88 -7.86 7.82
CA MET A 34 -19.73 -8.27 7.01
C MET A 34 -19.36 -9.72 7.34
N ASP A 35 -19.53 -10.63 6.39
CA ASP A 35 -19.00 -11.99 6.53
C ASP A 35 -17.48 -11.94 6.75
N ASN A 36 -16.99 -12.66 7.76
CA ASN A 36 -15.56 -12.78 8.05
C ASN A 36 -15.24 -14.19 8.57
N ASN A 37 -15.02 -15.11 7.63
CA ASN A 37 -14.86 -16.51 7.90
C ASN A 37 -13.40 -16.97 7.70
N LEU A 38 -12.97 -17.91 8.53
CA LEU A 38 -11.69 -18.61 8.38
C LEU A 38 -11.99 -20.11 8.18
N PHE A 39 -11.42 -20.67 7.12
CA PHE A 39 -11.61 -22.09 6.80
C PHE A 39 -10.36 -22.89 7.14
N GLY A 40 -10.59 -24.06 7.70
CA GLY A 40 -9.65 -25.16 7.75
C GLY A 40 -9.61 -25.95 6.44
N ALA A 41 -8.99 -27.11 6.50
CA ALA A 41 -9.05 -28.05 5.40
C ALA A 41 -10.48 -28.57 5.19
N TYR A 42 -10.87 -28.74 3.92
CA TYR A 42 -12.19 -29.25 3.59
C TYR A 42 -12.36 -30.69 4.08
N ASP A 43 -13.47 -30.99 4.72
CA ASP A 43 -13.81 -32.35 5.13
C ASP A 43 -14.33 -33.16 3.94
N MET A 44 -13.43 -33.94 3.34
CA MET A 44 -13.74 -34.81 2.20
C MET A 44 -14.61 -36.02 2.58
N THR A 45 -14.69 -36.34 3.87
CA THR A 45 -15.47 -37.49 4.37
C THR A 45 -16.94 -37.12 4.46
N HIS A 46 -17.25 -35.98 5.03
CA HIS A 46 -18.61 -35.47 5.20
C HIS A 46 -19.03 -34.51 4.09
N ASP A 47 -18.15 -34.24 3.11
CA ASP A 47 -18.36 -33.33 1.97
C ASP A 47 -18.84 -31.93 2.43
N CYS A 48 -18.16 -31.35 3.41
CA CYS A 48 -18.51 -30.05 3.97
C CYS A 48 -17.31 -29.18 4.26
N SER A 49 -17.55 -27.85 4.28
CA SER A 49 -16.53 -26.88 4.68
C SER A 49 -16.27 -26.95 6.17
N ASN A 50 -15.01 -27.06 6.55
CA ASN A 50 -14.56 -26.99 7.94
C ASN A 50 -14.26 -25.53 8.30
N TYR A 51 -15.03 -24.96 9.20
CA TYR A 51 -14.82 -23.60 9.70
C TYR A 51 -13.91 -23.61 10.92
N LEU A 52 -12.81 -22.85 10.85
CA LEU A 52 -12.03 -22.47 12.04
C LEU A 52 -12.62 -21.22 12.72
N ARG A 53 -13.41 -20.45 11.99
CA ARG A 53 -14.24 -19.36 12.48
C ARG A 53 -15.32 -19.07 11.45
N LYS A 54 -16.55 -18.96 11.89
CA LYS A 54 -17.68 -18.48 11.09
C LYS A 54 -18.30 -17.27 11.78
N SER A 55 -18.03 -16.07 11.28
CA SER A 55 -18.41 -14.85 11.98
C SER A 55 -18.93 -13.75 11.06
N ILE A 56 -19.68 -12.85 11.68
CA ILE A 56 -20.18 -11.61 11.11
C ILE A 56 -19.60 -10.45 11.90
N ASP A 57 -19.06 -9.45 11.20
CA ASP A 57 -18.48 -8.25 11.79
C ASP A 57 -19.34 -7.02 11.48
N ASP A 58 -19.57 -6.19 12.51
CA ASP A 58 -20.00 -4.81 12.36
C ASP A 58 -18.81 -3.89 12.62
N GLN A 59 -18.44 -3.07 11.64
CA GLN A 59 -17.25 -2.22 11.72
C GLN A 59 -17.59 -0.75 11.53
N TYR A 60 -17.19 0.07 12.49
CA TYR A 60 -17.37 1.52 12.51
C TYR A 60 -16.01 2.20 12.41
N ASN A 61 -15.83 3.02 11.37
CA ASN A 61 -14.58 3.70 11.13
C ASN A 61 -14.79 5.21 11.15
N HIS A 62 -13.97 5.92 11.89
CA HIS A 62 -13.88 7.37 11.89
C HIS A 62 -12.44 7.79 11.56
N SER A 63 -12.26 8.69 10.61
CA SER A 63 -10.95 9.18 10.21
C SER A 63 -10.94 10.69 10.10
N VAL A 64 -9.96 11.31 10.74
CA VAL A 64 -9.71 12.75 10.67
C VAL A 64 -8.32 12.97 10.08
N ARG A 65 -8.22 13.83 9.07
CA ARG A 65 -6.95 14.19 8.44
C ARG A 65 -6.79 15.70 8.37
N ILE A 66 -5.61 16.17 8.73
CA ILE A 66 -5.13 17.51 8.42
C ILE A 66 -3.88 17.37 7.56
N GLY A 67 -3.87 18.04 6.41
CA GLY A 67 -2.71 18.13 5.53
C GLY A 67 -2.38 19.58 5.27
N THR A 68 -1.10 19.95 5.39
CA THR A 68 -0.61 21.28 5.06
C THR A 68 0.56 21.21 4.13
N MET A 69 0.65 22.18 3.22
CA MET A 69 1.79 22.37 2.33
C MET A 69 2.16 23.84 2.35
N LEU A 70 3.45 24.13 2.49
CA LEU A 70 3.98 25.49 2.43
C LEU A 70 5.29 25.48 1.66
N ASN A 71 5.27 26.06 0.46
CA ASN A 71 6.40 26.08 -0.44
C ASN A 71 6.84 27.51 -0.70
N PHE A 72 8.15 27.71 -0.74
CA PHE A 72 8.80 28.96 -1.09
C PHE A 72 9.65 28.74 -2.33
N THR A 73 9.61 29.69 -3.25
CA THR A 73 10.47 29.70 -4.44
C THR A 73 11.14 31.05 -4.55
N TYR A 74 12.45 31.06 -4.73
CA TYR A 74 13.24 32.26 -4.97
C TYR A 74 14.02 32.11 -6.28
N ILE A 75 13.89 33.12 -7.16
CA ILE A 75 14.62 33.21 -8.41
C ILE A 75 15.38 34.55 -8.38
N PRO A 76 16.73 34.54 -8.40
CA PRO A 76 17.55 35.77 -8.48
C PRO A 76 17.30 36.52 -9.80
N ALA A 77 17.72 37.81 -9.83
CA ALA A 77 17.57 38.68 -10.99
C ALA A 77 18.19 38.13 -12.28
N SER A 78 19.26 37.34 -12.19
CA SER A 78 19.88 36.69 -13.34
C SER A 78 18.99 35.66 -14.03
N GLY A 79 17.95 35.12 -13.33
CA GLY A 79 17.09 34.05 -13.83
C GLY A 79 17.77 32.68 -13.94
N ASN A 80 19.09 32.61 -13.80
CA ASN A 80 19.87 31.39 -14.01
C ASN A 80 19.84 30.39 -12.87
N SER A 81 19.25 30.80 -11.74
CA SER A 81 19.15 29.96 -10.54
C SER A 81 17.74 29.97 -10.00
N ARG A 82 17.32 28.84 -9.44
CA ARG A 82 16.04 28.69 -8.76
C ARG A 82 16.24 27.91 -7.48
N TYR A 83 15.82 28.48 -6.38
CA TYR A 83 15.84 27.85 -5.06
C TYR A 83 14.41 27.57 -4.61
N GLU A 84 14.14 26.38 -4.08
CA GLU A 84 12.83 26.02 -3.58
C GLU A 84 12.96 25.35 -2.21
N PHE A 85 12.13 25.79 -1.27
CA PHE A 85 11.94 25.11 0.00
C PHE A 85 10.51 24.58 0.06
N LYS A 86 10.36 23.25 0.01
CA LYS A 86 9.09 22.55 -0.04
C LYS A 86 8.83 21.87 1.28
N ASN A 87 7.62 22.05 1.82
CA ASN A 87 7.23 21.45 3.08
C ASN A 87 5.84 20.87 2.96
N ILE A 88 5.70 19.62 3.40
CA ILE A 88 4.43 18.91 3.47
C ILE A 88 4.32 18.29 4.85
N PHE A 89 3.21 18.54 5.51
CA PHE A 89 2.86 17.92 6.78
C PHE A 89 1.49 17.27 6.68
N ASN A 90 1.36 16.05 7.20
CA ASN A 90 0.08 15.36 7.32
C ASN A 90 -0.04 14.73 8.71
N GLN A 91 -1.23 14.90 9.29
CA GLN A 91 -1.66 14.20 10.50
C GLN A 91 -2.95 13.44 10.18
N LEU A 92 -2.94 12.13 10.43
CA LEU A 92 -4.11 11.26 10.30
C LEU A 92 -4.41 10.64 11.64
N GLY A 93 -5.64 10.82 12.14
CA GLY A 93 -6.21 10.01 13.21
C GLY A 93 -7.21 9.03 12.60
N LYS A 94 -7.15 7.77 12.99
CA LYS A 94 -8.10 6.74 12.59
C LYS A 94 -8.57 6.00 13.82
N ASP A 95 -9.86 6.03 14.05
CA ASP A 95 -10.57 5.26 15.06
C ASP A 95 -11.40 4.17 14.39
N ARG A 96 -11.34 2.94 14.90
CA ARG A 96 -12.11 1.80 14.41
C ARG A 96 -12.63 1.00 15.59
N TYR A 97 -13.93 0.78 15.59
CA TYR A 97 -14.57 -0.21 16.45
C TYR A 97 -15.06 -1.36 15.58
N THR A 98 -14.71 -2.58 15.94
CA THR A 98 -15.19 -3.80 15.28
C THR A 98 -15.84 -4.69 16.31
N TYR A 99 -17.11 -5.03 16.09
CA TYR A 99 -17.84 -6.02 16.86
C TYR A 99 -18.03 -7.26 16.00
N ARG A 100 -17.63 -8.40 16.52
CA ARG A 100 -17.66 -9.70 15.85
C ARG A 100 -18.52 -10.67 16.65
N LYS A 101 -19.38 -11.41 15.97
CA LYS A 101 -20.19 -12.50 16.55
C LYS A 101 -20.15 -13.71 15.62
N GLY A 102 -20.10 -14.90 16.19
CA GLY A 102 -20.05 -16.13 15.40
C GLY A 102 -19.61 -17.33 16.22
N THR A 103 -19.07 -18.32 15.52
CA THR A 103 -18.56 -19.54 16.14
C THR A 103 -17.07 -19.71 15.87
N ASP A 104 -16.37 -20.28 16.82
CA ASP A 104 -14.97 -20.70 16.71
C ASP A 104 -14.81 -22.08 16.03
N ALA A 105 -13.60 -22.66 16.12
CA ALA A 105 -13.28 -23.97 15.54
C ALA A 105 -13.97 -25.15 16.25
N GLN A 106 -14.35 -24.99 17.49
CA GLN A 106 -15.10 -25.97 18.31
C GLN A 106 -16.60 -25.85 18.13
N SER A 107 -17.06 -24.86 17.38
CA SER A 107 -18.46 -24.45 17.18
C SER A 107 -19.06 -23.73 18.39
N ASP A 108 -18.23 -23.28 19.35
CA ASP A 108 -18.65 -22.46 20.46
C ASP A 108 -18.99 -21.06 19.97
N TYR A 109 -20.14 -20.53 20.41
CA TYR A 109 -20.56 -19.19 20.02
C TYR A 109 -19.79 -18.14 20.82
N GLU A 110 -19.16 -17.23 20.09
CA GLU A 110 -18.33 -16.17 20.63
C GLU A 110 -18.80 -14.78 20.19
N GLU A 111 -18.63 -13.81 21.08
CA GLU A 111 -18.69 -12.39 20.75
C GLU A 111 -17.37 -11.72 21.11
N SER A 112 -16.79 -10.99 20.16
CA SER A 112 -15.54 -10.28 20.38
C SER A 112 -15.61 -8.84 19.88
N ALA A 113 -14.83 -7.97 20.50
CA ALA A 113 -14.73 -6.59 20.07
C ALA A 113 -13.29 -6.10 20.06
N GLU A 114 -13.02 -5.21 19.11
CA GLU A 114 -11.77 -4.48 19.00
C GLU A 114 -12.03 -2.97 19.01
N TYR A 115 -11.35 -2.27 19.93
CA TYR A 115 -11.23 -0.81 19.94
C TYR A 115 -9.82 -0.46 19.47
N TYR A 116 -9.75 0.18 18.32
CA TYR A 116 -8.49 0.48 17.66
C TYR A 116 -8.40 1.96 17.32
N TYR A 117 -7.47 2.66 17.94
CA TYR A 117 -7.09 4.00 17.54
C TYR A 117 -5.65 4.03 17.05
N GLN A 118 -5.40 4.76 15.98
CA GLN A 118 -4.07 4.98 15.44
C GLN A 118 -3.92 6.41 14.95
N SER A 119 -2.84 7.07 15.32
CA SER A 119 -2.41 8.30 14.68
C SER A 119 -1.18 8.06 13.80
N ARG A 120 -1.10 8.81 12.69
CA ARG A 120 0.06 8.84 11.81
C ARG A 120 0.42 10.28 11.50
N THR A 121 1.67 10.63 11.76
CA THR A 121 2.26 11.92 11.43
C THR A 121 3.29 11.72 10.34
N THR A 122 3.26 12.53 9.30
CA THR A 122 4.32 12.59 8.30
C THR A 122 4.71 14.03 8.03
N TYR A 123 5.99 14.29 8.00
CA TYR A 123 6.58 15.56 7.57
C TYR A 123 7.63 15.28 6.49
N ASN A 124 7.66 16.11 5.47
CA ASN A 124 8.71 16.10 4.47
C ASN A 124 9.11 17.55 4.17
N GLY A 125 10.36 17.87 4.44
CA GLY A 125 10.99 19.14 4.11
C GLY A 125 12.10 18.91 3.09
N GLN A 126 12.11 19.66 1.98
CA GLN A 126 13.12 19.55 0.94
C GLN A 126 13.58 20.94 0.50
N PHE A 127 14.88 21.16 0.51
CA PHE A 127 15.52 22.33 -0.08
C PHE A 127 16.20 21.93 -1.38
N THR A 128 15.90 22.64 -2.48
CA THR A 128 16.43 22.34 -3.82
C THR A 128 17.04 23.58 -4.45
N GLY A 129 18.11 23.39 -5.18
CA GLY A 129 18.72 24.40 -6.04
C GLY A 129 18.83 23.86 -7.48
N LYS A 130 18.45 24.69 -8.46
CA LYS A 130 18.62 24.42 -9.89
C LYS A 130 19.36 25.59 -10.50
N HIS A 131 20.42 25.30 -11.24
CA HIS A 131 21.33 26.31 -11.81
C HIS A 131 21.59 26.00 -13.28
N THR A 132 21.42 26.98 -14.13
CA THR A 132 21.87 26.97 -15.52
C THR A 132 23.21 27.73 -15.57
N LEU A 133 24.27 27.01 -15.85
CA LEU A 133 25.66 27.54 -15.87
C LEU A 133 26.08 27.75 -17.35
N GLY A 134 25.90 28.97 -17.83
CA GLY A 134 26.09 29.24 -19.25
C GLY A 134 24.96 28.65 -20.11
N ASN A 135 25.29 28.17 -21.33
CA ASN A 135 24.30 27.67 -22.28
C ASN A 135 24.23 26.12 -22.33
N THR A 136 25.18 25.44 -21.73
CA THR A 136 25.42 23.99 -21.91
C THR A 136 25.31 23.21 -20.62
N ASP A 137 25.46 23.88 -19.46
CA ASP A 137 25.65 23.20 -18.20
C ASP A 137 24.47 23.44 -17.26
N LYS A 138 24.02 22.36 -16.63
CA LYS A 138 22.94 22.40 -15.63
C LYS A 138 23.38 21.66 -14.38
N LEU A 139 23.19 22.30 -13.24
CA LEU A 139 23.44 21.72 -11.92
C LEU A 139 22.16 21.75 -11.12
N ASP A 140 21.74 20.61 -10.63
CA ASP A 140 20.64 20.52 -9.66
C ASP A 140 21.06 19.71 -8.43
N TRP A 141 20.61 20.17 -7.29
CA TRP A 141 20.86 19.50 -6.02
C TRP A 141 19.65 19.59 -5.09
N SER A 142 19.56 18.67 -4.17
CA SER A 142 18.58 18.75 -3.09
C SER A 142 19.10 18.15 -1.80
N ALA A 143 18.59 18.68 -0.69
CA ALA A 143 18.72 18.11 0.65
C ALA A 143 17.32 17.98 1.26
N GLY A 144 17.03 16.84 1.85
CA GLY A 144 15.71 16.52 2.38
C GLY A 144 15.77 15.89 3.76
N TYR A 145 14.75 16.22 4.57
CA TYR A 145 14.47 15.56 5.82
C TYR A 145 13.02 15.11 5.83
N SER A 146 12.79 13.84 6.17
CA SER A 146 11.45 13.27 6.35
C SER A 146 11.33 12.66 7.74
N TYR A 147 10.17 12.85 8.35
CA TYR A 147 9.77 12.23 9.60
C TYR A 147 8.46 11.49 9.42
N ALA A 148 8.40 10.25 9.89
CA ALA A 148 7.18 9.47 9.94
C ALA A 148 6.99 8.89 11.34
N ASN A 149 5.82 9.09 11.92
CA ASN A 149 5.44 8.49 13.20
C ASN A 149 4.13 7.73 13.03
N ARG A 150 4.06 6.59 13.66
CA ARG A 150 2.82 5.85 13.90
C ARG A 150 2.69 5.61 15.39
N ASN A 151 1.61 6.07 15.98
CA ASN A 151 1.29 5.82 17.38
C ASN A 151 -0.06 5.12 17.49
N MET A 152 -0.08 3.97 18.14
CA MET A 152 -1.27 3.20 18.48
C MET A 152 -1.32 3.07 20.01
N PRO A 153 -1.90 4.06 20.68
CA PRO A 153 -2.05 4.03 22.11
C PRO A 153 -3.29 3.22 22.47
N ASP A 154 -3.11 2.10 23.12
CA ASP A 154 -4.22 1.38 23.74
C ASP A 154 -5.23 0.74 22.76
N ARG A 155 -4.75 -0.17 21.90
CA ARG A 155 -5.64 -1.10 21.20
C ARG A 155 -6.18 -2.11 22.20
N ARG A 156 -7.51 -2.21 22.31
CA ARG A 156 -8.18 -3.10 23.25
C ARG A 156 -8.94 -4.17 22.51
N ARG A 157 -8.86 -5.40 23.02
CA ARG A 157 -9.64 -6.53 22.52
C ARG A 157 -10.22 -7.31 23.67
N TYR A 158 -11.40 -7.88 23.47
CA TYR A 158 -11.97 -8.86 24.37
C TYR A 158 -12.79 -9.89 23.59
N THR A 159 -12.90 -11.10 24.16
CA THR A 159 -13.76 -12.19 23.68
C THR A 159 -14.57 -12.73 24.83
N THR A 160 -15.83 -13.04 24.56
CA THR A 160 -16.75 -13.74 25.47
C THR A 160 -17.33 -14.94 24.75
N VAL A 161 -17.55 -16.04 25.47
CA VAL A 161 -18.08 -17.31 24.95
C VAL A 161 -19.44 -17.57 25.56
N LEU A 162 -20.39 -18.11 24.78
CA LEU A 162 -21.71 -18.47 25.25
C LEU A 162 -21.62 -19.75 26.08
N ASN A 163 -21.98 -19.65 27.35
CA ASN A 163 -22.21 -20.83 28.19
C ASN A 163 -23.61 -21.41 27.88
N GLU A 164 -23.65 -22.60 27.28
CA GLU A 164 -24.89 -23.25 26.86
C GLU A 164 -25.82 -23.63 28.05
N GLU A 165 -25.27 -23.90 29.24
CA GLU A 165 -26.05 -24.26 30.42
C GLU A 165 -26.80 -23.06 31.01
N THR A 166 -26.12 -21.90 31.03
CA THR A 166 -26.68 -20.67 31.61
C THR A 166 -27.32 -19.77 30.56
N ASN A 167 -27.05 -20.01 29.26
CA ASN A 167 -27.42 -19.17 28.13
C ASN A 167 -26.95 -17.72 28.29
N GLN A 168 -25.75 -17.53 28.87
CA GLN A 168 -25.13 -16.23 29.10
C GLN A 168 -23.74 -16.20 28.45
N LEU A 169 -23.35 -15.02 27.96
CA LEU A 169 -21.97 -14.78 27.48
C LEU A 169 -21.06 -14.63 28.70
N GLU A 170 -19.99 -15.40 28.73
CA GLU A 170 -19.01 -15.43 29.81
C GLU A 170 -17.61 -15.11 29.35
N VAL A 171 -16.80 -14.49 30.20
CA VAL A 171 -15.37 -14.37 30.06
C VAL A 171 -14.73 -15.67 30.55
N GLU A 172 -14.36 -16.55 29.64
CA GLU A 172 -13.68 -17.80 30.02
C GLU A 172 -12.24 -17.57 30.45
N ASN A 173 -11.53 -16.74 29.70
CA ASN A 173 -10.11 -16.50 29.91
C ASN A 173 -9.81 -14.99 29.90
N LEU A 174 -9.33 -14.47 31.01
CA LEU A 174 -8.90 -13.06 31.13
C LEU A 174 -7.74 -12.70 30.18
N ASN A 175 -6.96 -13.67 29.69
CA ASN A 175 -5.90 -13.42 28.72
C ASN A 175 -6.44 -12.96 27.36
N GLU A 176 -7.72 -13.24 27.07
CA GLU A 176 -8.42 -12.77 25.87
C GLU A 176 -8.90 -11.33 25.97
N ILE A 177 -8.79 -10.75 27.16
CA ILE A 177 -8.98 -9.33 27.38
C ILE A 177 -7.59 -8.70 27.43
N ASN A 178 -7.24 -7.94 26.39
CA ASN A 178 -5.87 -7.44 26.27
C ASN A 178 -5.80 -5.99 25.79
N ARG A 179 -4.66 -5.39 26.03
CA ARG A 179 -4.30 -4.02 25.62
C ARG A 179 -2.93 -4.02 24.95
N GLU A 180 -2.84 -3.38 23.82
CA GLU A 180 -1.60 -3.26 23.04
C GLU A 180 -1.29 -1.79 22.79
N PHE A 181 -0.04 -1.44 23.00
CA PHE A 181 0.52 -0.10 22.75
C PHE A 181 1.68 -0.27 21.77
N SER A 182 1.67 0.45 20.64
CA SER A 182 2.80 0.40 19.73
C SER A 182 3.13 1.78 19.18
N ARG A 183 4.43 2.00 18.99
CA ARG A 183 4.95 3.25 18.44
C ARG A 183 6.07 2.95 17.44
N LEU A 184 6.02 3.64 16.32
CA LEU A 184 7.08 3.67 15.32
C LEU A 184 7.47 5.12 15.08
N ASP A 185 8.77 5.38 15.14
CA ASP A 185 9.38 6.64 14.73
C ASP A 185 10.41 6.35 13.63
N GLU A 186 10.38 7.14 12.57
CA GLU A 186 11.31 7.04 11.46
C GLU A 186 11.80 8.41 11.01
N HIS A 187 13.12 8.54 10.88
CA HIS A 187 13.80 9.71 10.39
C HIS A 187 14.58 9.36 9.13
N ILE A 188 14.43 10.18 8.09
CA ILE A 188 15.11 9.99 6.81
C ILE A 188 15.81 11.30 6.44
N LEU A 189 17.11 11.23 6.23
CA LEU A 189 17.93 12.31 5.68
C LEU A 189 18.35 11.90 4.27
N SER A 190 18.20 12.78 3.29
CA SER A 190 18.59 12.52 1.91
C SER A 190 19.28 13.72 1.28
N ALA A 191 20.22 13.44 0.38
CA ALA A 191 20.86 14.45 -0.44
C ALA A 191 21.14 13.91 -1.84
N ASN A 192 21.04 14.78 -2.84
CA ASN A 192 21.49 14.46 -4.19
C ASN A 192 22.14 15.66 -4.85
N ILE A 193 22.99 15.37 -5.83
CA ILE A 193 23.58 16.35 -6.73
C ILE A 193 23.65 15.75 -8.13
N ASN A 194 23.24 16.52 -9.12
CA ASN A 194 23.23 16.09 -10.52
C ASN A 194 23.82 17.21 -11.38
N TYR A 195 24.70 16.83 -12.30
CA TYR A 195 25.27 17.70 -13.29
C TYR A 195 24.98 17.16 -14.67
N GLN A 196 24.57 18.03 -15.59
CA GLN A 196 24.34 17.73 -16.99
C GLN A 196 25.14 18.70 -17.87
N HIS A 197 25.80 18.16 -18.87
CA HIS A 197 26.45 18.91 -19.92
C HIS A 197 25.84 18.57 -21.28
N ASP A 198 25.39 19.60 -22.01
CA ASP A 198 24.82 19.48 -23.34
C ASP A 198 25.91 19.81 -24.37
N PHE A 199 26.35 18.80 -25.17
CA PHE A 199 27.33 18.98 -26.25
C PHE A 199 26.66 19.47 -27.53
N SER A 200 27.41 20.16 -28.37
CA SER A 200 26.93 20.60 -29.68
C SER A 200 27.96 20.25 -30.75
N PHE A 201 27.61 19.30 -31.62
CA PHE A 201 28.40 18.86 -32.77
C PHE A 201 27.60 19.08 -34.06
N GLY A 202 27.30 20.34 -34.38
CA GLY A 202 26.40 20.71 -35.47
C GLY A 202 24.94 20.32 -35.15
N ILE A 203 24.36 19.43 -35.96
CA ILE A 203 22.97 18.93 -35.76
C ILE A 203 22.89 17.86 -34.66
N PHE A 204 24.00 17.32 -34.20
CA PHE A 204 24.07 16.31 -33.16
C PHE A 204 24.33 16.95 -31.81
N THR A 205 23.37 16.86 -30.91
CA THR A 205 23.37 17.52 -29.58
C THR A 205 23.20 16.51 -28.44
N PRO A 206 24.19 15.65 -28.20
CA PRO A 206 24.13 14.68 -27.11
C PRO A 206 24.25 15.39 -25.74
N SER A 207 23.71 14.76 -24.68
CA SER A 207 23.96 15.22 -23.34
C SER A 207 24.51 14.12 -22.44
N LEU A 208 25.42 14.49 -21.54
CA LEU A 208 25.94 13.64 -20.49
C LEU A 208 25.37 14.10 -19.15
N LYS A 209 24.88 13.17 -18.36
CA LYS A 209 24.39 13.42 -16.99
C LYS A 209 25.11 12.52 -16.01
N VAL A 210 25.66 13.11 -14.94
CA VAL A 210 26.27 12.40 -13.81
C VAL A 210 25.63 12.86 -12.53
N GLY A 211 25.58 12.00 -11.53
CA GLY A 211 25.04 12.42 -10.24
C GLY A 211 25.35 11.44 -9.13
N ALA A 212 25.13 11.94 -7.91
CA ALA A 212 25.25 11.18 -6.68
C ALA A 212 24.01 11.35 -5.81
N TYR A 213 23.71 10.34 -5.03
CA TYR A 213 22.60 10.29 -4.08
C TYR A 213 23.03 9.61 -2.80
N THR A 214 22.57 10.10 -1.66
CA THR A 214 22.72 9.41 -0.39
C THR A 214 21.44 9.56 0.44
N GLU A 215 21.10 8.51 1.19
CA GLU A 215 19.98 8.47 2.11
C GLU A 215 20.38 7.71 3.36
N HIS A 216 20.08 8.28 4.51
CA HIS A 216 20.16 7.60 5.80
C HIS A 216 18.78 7.54 6.42
N ARG A 217 18.34 6.33 6.75
CA ARG A 217 17.05 6.03 7.40
C ARG A 217 17.31 5.41 8.76
N ALA A 218 16.74 5.99 9.80
CA ALA A 218 16.73 5.44 11.15
C ALA A 218 15.29 5.21 11.59
N ARG A 219 14.98 4.00 12.05
CA ARG A 219 13.65 3.59 12.51
C ARG A 219 13.74 2.92 13.87
N GLU A 220 12.83 3.28 14.75
CA GLU A 220 12.61 2.62 16.03
C GLU A 220 11.16 2.13 16.09
N TYR A 221 10.96 0.89 16.52
CA TYR A 221 9.65 0.30 16.72
C TYR A 221 9.58 -0.37 18.07
N ASN A 222 8.63 0.08 18.89
CA ASN A 222 8.39 -0.43 20.23
C ASN A 222 6.93 -0.84 20.39
N THR A 223 6.70 -1.97 21.07
CA THR A 223 5.38 -2.43 21.44
C THR A 223 5.34 -2.99 22.84
N ARG A 224 4.23 -2.78 23.52
CA ARG A 224 3.96 -3.34 24.86
C ARG A 224 2.60 -4.02 24.82
N PHE A 225 2.50 -5.19 25.38
CA PHE A 225 1.30 -5.99 25.40
C PHE A 225 0.91 -6.34 26.84
N PHE A 226 -0.34 -6.11 27.19
CA PHE A 226 -0.90 -6.36 28.53
C PHE A 226 -2.11 -7.25 28.42
N ILE A 227 -2.22 -8.18 29.35
CA ILE A 227 -3.41 -8.98 29.60
C ILE A 227 -3.99 -8.64 30.97
N TYR A 228 -5.27 -8.91 31.13
CA TYR A 228 -5.87 -8.85 32.45
C TYR A 228 -5.70 -10.17 33.19
N SER A 229 -5.58 -10.10 34.49
CA SER A 229 -5.51 -11.24 35.37
C SER A 229 -6.26 -10.95 36.66
N TRP A 230 -6.66 -11.99 37.36
CA TRP A 230 -7.32 -11.90 38.65
C TRP A 230 -6.60 -12.77 39.65
N LYS A 231 -6.30 -12.26 40.85
CA LYS A 231 -5.65 -13.03 41.88
C LYS A 231 -6.53 -14.21 42.28
N ASN A 232 -5.97 -15.41 42.25
CA ASN A 232 -6.67 -16.67 42.51
C ASN A 232 -7.76 -17.07 41.46
N GLY A 233 -7.70 -16.52 40.26
CA GLY A 233 -8.65 -16.78 39.16
C GLY A 233 -9.90 -15.93 39.23
N LEU A 234 -10.57 -15.74 38.08
CA LEU A 234 -11.77 -14.94 37.97
C LEU A 234 -12.92 -15.60 38.71
N PRO A 235 -13.53 -14.93 39.73
CA PRO A 235 -14.69 -15.49 40.43
C PRO A 235 -15.90 -15.62 39.49
N GLY A 236 -16.70 -16.68 39.67
CA GLY A 236 -17.84 -16.98 38.81
C GLY A 236 -18.85 -15.84 38.64
N ALA A 237 -19.08 -15.05 39.69
CA ALA A 237 -19.97 -13.89 39.64
C ALA A 237 -19.50 -12.78 38.65
N TYR A 238 -18.21 -12.76 38.30
CA TYR A 238 -17.62 -11.78 37.35
C TYR A 238 -17.52 -12.32 35.92
N LYS A 239 -17.67 -13.63 35.71
CA LYS A 239 -17.60 -14.22 34.37
C LYS A 239 -18.69 -13.69 33.43
N VAL A 240 -19.91 -13.50 33.96
CA VAL A 240 -21.08 -13.04 33.20
C VAL A 240 -21.22 -11.53 33.09
N MET A 241 -20.20 -10.78 33.47
CA MET A 241 -20.22 -9.33 33.38
C MET A 241 -19.99 -8.83 31.95
N ASN A 242 -20.73 -7.79 31.57
CA ASN A 242 -20.52 -7.11 30.29
C ASN A 242 -19.15 -6.44 30.27
N VAL A 243 -18.29 -6.88 29.37
CA VAL A 243 -16.95 -6.28 29.12
C VAL A 243 -17.07 -5.19 28.05
N PRO A 244 -16.48 -4.00 28.23
CA PRO A 244 -15.69 -3.50 29.37
C PRO A 244 -16.48 -2.81 30.47
N ASN A 245 -17.81 -2.67 30.31
CA ASN A 245 -18.62 -1.77 31.14
C ASN A 245 -18.76 -2.23 32.60
N GLU A 246 -18.69 -3.50 32.87
CA GLU A 246 -18.88 -4.06 34.21
C GLU A 246 -17.59 -4.64 34.80
N LEU A 247 -16.93 -5.56 34.07
CA LEU A 247 -15.72 -6.22 34.57
C LEU A 247 -14.56 -5.23 34.75
N LEU A 248 -14.35 -4.31 33.81
CA LEU A 248 -13.23 -3.35 33.80
C LEU A 248 -13.50 -2.06 34.59
N GLN A 249 -14.50 -2.04 35.46
CA GLN A 249 -14.77 -0.90 36.36
C GLN A 249 -13.68 -0.79 37.43
N GLU A 250 -13.39 0.45 37.84
CA GLU A 250 -12.38 0.77 38.85
C GLU A 250 -12.52 -0.01 40.14
N LYS A 251 -13.75 -0.23 40.61
CA LYS A 251 -14.07 -0.99 41.82
C LYS A 251 -13.58 -2.44 41.82
N ASN A 252 -13.32 -3.01 40.64
CA ASN A 252 -12.89 -4.40 40.50
C ASN A 252 -11.34 -4.55 40.54
N TYR A 253 -10.62 -3.42 40.46
CA TYR A 253 -9.15 -3.43 40.56
C TYR A 253 -8.69 -3.45 42.02
N GLY A 254 -7.60 -4.17 42.30
CA GLY A 254 -6.98 -4.20 43.61
C GLY A 254 -6.14 -5.43 43.87
N GLU A 255 -5.56 -5.53 45.08
CA GLU A 255 -4.67 -6.64 45.45
C GLU A 255 -5.33 -8.03 45.36
N ASN A 256 -6.61 -8.13 45.56
CA ASN A 256 -7.39 -9.37 45.47
C ASN A 256 -8.39 -9.37 44.30
N GLY A 257 -8.23 -8.45 43.36
CA GLY A 257 -9.11 -8.26 42.22
C GLY A 257 -8.37 -8.31 40.89
N LEU A 258 -8.93 -7.53 39.96
CA LEU A 258 -8.41 -7.39 38.63
C LEU A 258 -7.11 -6.58 38.62
N TYR A 259 -6.11 -7.03 37.86
CA TYR A 259 -4.88 -6.30 37.62
C TYR A 259 -4.37 -6.53 36.19
N LEU A 260 -3.53 -5.61 35.72
CA LEU A 260 -2.84 -5.72 34.42
C LEU A 260 -1.50 -6.41 34.60
N LEU A 261 -1.23 -7.39 33.75
CA LEU A 261 0.04 -8.09 33.65
C LEU A 261 0.67 -7.81 32.30
N GLU A 262 1.87 -7.24 32.29
CA GLU A 262 2.62 -7.04 31.06
C GLU A 262 3.21 -8.37 30.57
N GLN A 263 2.88 -8.72 29.33
CA GLN A 263 3.47 -9.86 28.63
C GLN A 263 4.69 -9.35 27.86
N VAL A 264 5.85 -9.38 28.49
CA VAL A 264 7.10 -8.93 27.87
C VAL A 264 7.52 -9.91 26.79
N ASP A 265 7.67 -9.40 25.57
CA ASP A 265 8.26 -10.14 24.44
C ASP A 265 9.22 -9.22 23.69
N TRP A 266 10.51 -9.33 24.00
CA TRP A 266 11.57 -8.50 23.44
C TRP A 266 11.67 -8.58 21.91
N ARG A 267 11.25 -9.70 21.29
CA ARG A 267 11.24 -9.87 19.84
C ARG A 267 10.35 -8.85 19.12
N ASN A 268 9.40 -8.26 19.83
CA ASN A 268 8.44 -7.32 19.25
C ASN A 268 9.00 -5.89 19.08
N ASN A 269 10.22 -5.64 19.56
CA ASN A 269 10.90 -4.35 19.46
C ASN A 269 12.10 -4.46 18.52
N TYR A 270 12.34 -3.42 17.73
CA TYR A 270 13.53 -3.36 16.88
C TYR A 270 13.95 -1.93 16.57
N GLU A 271 15.25 -1.75 16.31
CA GLU A 271 15.84 -0.55 15.73
C GLU A 271 16.45 -0.90 14.37
N GLY A 272 16.25 -0.04 13.39
CA GLY A 272 16.77 -0.23 12.04
C GLY A 272 17.49 1.01 11.54
N ASN A 273 18.71 0.83 11.03
CA ASN A 273 19.48 1.85 10.34
C ASN A 273 19.77 1.40 8.92
N ASN A 274 19.55 2.26 7.93
CA ASN A 274 19.86 1.96 6.54
C ASN A 274 20.57 3.13 5.89
N LEU A 275 21.75 2.88 5.34
CA LEU A 275 22.50 3.82 4.52
C LEU A 275 22.47 3.34 3.08
N LEU A 276 21.95 4.17 2.18
CA LEU A 276 22.00 4.00 0.75
C LEU A 276 22.87 5.11 0.15
N SER A 277 23.92 4.75 -0.58
CA SER A 277 24.73 5.68 -1.35
C SER A 277 24.79 5.23 -2.80
N ALA A 278 24.66 6.15 -3.73
CA ALA A 278 24.62 5.83 -5.14
C ALA A 278 25.33 6.87 -6.00
N GLY A 279 25.90 6.40 -7.11
CA GLY A 279 26.42 7.24 -8.17
C GLY A 279 25.91 6.73 -9.51
N TYR A 280 25.72 7.63 -10.48
CA TYR A 280 25.29 7.24 -11.80
C TYR A 280 25.93 8.09 -12.91
N VAL A 281 26.00 7.50 -14.06
CA VAL A 281 26.34 8.17 -15.32
C VAL A 281 25.34 7.74 -16.38
N GLY A 282 24.89 8.68 -17.20
CA GLY A 282 23.98 8.42 -18.30
C GLY A 282 24.07 9.49 -19.36
N GLY A 283 23.65 9.17 -20.57
CA GLY A 283 23.69 10.08 -21.69
C GLY A 283 22.45 9.99 -22.57
N ASN A 284 22.08 11.10 -23.17
CA ASN A 284 21.03 11.19 -24.18
C ASN A 284 21.68 11.43 -25.56
N LEU A 285 21.35 10.58 -26.52
CA LEU A 285 21.88 10.58 -27.86
C LEU A 285 20.77 10.80 -28.88
N PRO A 286 20.51 12.06 -29.30
CA PRO A 286 19.53 12.37 -30.34
C PRO A 286 20.15 12.05 -31.74
N LEU A 287 19.67 10.98 -32.36
CA LEU A 287 20.14 10.48 -33.66
C LEU A 287 19.03 10.69 -34.72
N GLY A 288 18.74 11.93 -35.04
CA GLY A 288 17.65 12.28 -35.97
C GLY A 288 16.27 11.84 -35.43
N LYS A 289 15.67 10.84 -36.07
CA LYS A 289 14.37 10.29 -35.64
C LYS A 289 14.45 9.36 -34.41
N LEU A 290 15.66 8.90 -34.10
CA LEU A 290 15.91 8.02 -32.94
C LEU A 290 16.54 8.84 -31.81
N ASN A 291 15.96 8.74 -30.62
CA ASN A 291 16.54 9.28 -29.40
C ASN A 291 16.83 8.11 -28.43
N VAL A 292 18.09 7.99 -28.02
CA VAL A 292 18.53 6.93 -27.11
C VAL A 292 19.04 7.56 -25.81
N TYR A 293 18.48 7.16 -24.69
CA TYR A 293 19.05 7.41 -23.38
C TYR A 293 19.61 6.10 -22.83
N ALA A 294 20.88 6.10 -22.40
CA ALA A 294 21.52 4.96 -21.77
C ALA A 294 22.29 5.41 -20.52
N GLY A 295 22.29 4.60 -19.51
CA GLY A 295 23.02 4.89 -18.28
C GLY A 295 23.18 3.69 -17.37
N VAL A 296 24.03 3.85 -16.38
CA VAL A 296 24.25 2.88 -15.31
C VAL A 296 24.29 3.61 -13.97
N ARG A 297 23.63 3.04 -12.97
CA ARG A 297 23.65 3.47 -11.59
C ARG A 297 24.28 2.37 -10.74
N PHE A 298 25.23 2.74 -9.91
CA PHE A 298 25.79 1.91 -8.84
C PHE A 298 25.13 2.29 -7.52
N GLU A 299 24.76 1.31 -6.71
CA GLU A 299 24.25 1.52 -5.35
C GLU A 299 25.01 0.66 -4.35
N TYR A 300 25.45 1.31 -3.27
CA TYR A 300 25.90 0.69 -2.05
C TYR A 300 24.78 0.83 -1.01
N ASN A 301 24.30 -0.28 -0.46
CA ASN A 301 23.28 -0.28 0.59
C ASN A 301 23.79 -1.08 1.79
N ARG A 302 23.74 -0.47 2.96
CA ARG A 302 24.03 -1.12 4.23
C ARG A 302 22.88 -0.91 5.19
N MET A 303 22.21 -1.99 5.53
CA MET A 303 21.13 -2.01 6.53
C MET A 303 21.63 -2.75 7.77
N GLU A 304 21.42 -2.16 8.94
CA GLU A 304 21.61 -2.77 10.25
C GLU A 304 20.25 -2.89 10.93
N LEU A 305 19.94 -4.07 11.41
CA LEU A 305 18.76 -4.34 12.22
C LEU A 305 19.20 -4.82 13.59
N VAL A 306 18.83 -4.10 14.63
CA VAL A 306 19.02 -4.48 16.03
C VAL A 306 17.68 -5.00 16.54
N SER A 307 17.59 -6.27 16.85
CA SER A 307 16.38 -6.91 17.35
C SER A 307 16.70 -8.04 18.30
N HIS A 308 15.68 -8.67 18.87
CA HIS A 308 15.82 -9.74 19.84
C HIS A 308 15.39 -11.06 19.21
N THR A 309 16.16 -12.11 19.38
CA THR A 309 15.86 -13.45 18.83
C THR A 309 15.05 -14.30 19.81
N GLN A 310 15.13 -14.00 21.10
CA GLN A 310 14.44 -14.72 22.16
C GLN A 310 13.42 -13.85 22.87
N LYS A 311 12.31 -14.47 23.27
CA LYS A 311 11.17 -13.78 23.90
C LYS A 311 11.53 -13.14 25.24
N ASN A 312 12.31 -13.85 26.06
CA ASN A 312 12.60 -13.50 27.45
C ASN A 312 14.02 -12.93 27.63
N GLU A 313 14.73 -12.67 26.54
CA GLU A 313 16.09 -12.15 26.57
C GLU A 313 16.13 -10.69 26.16
N GLU A 314 16.65 -9.86 27.03
CA GLU A 314 16.80 -8.42 26.79
C GLU A 314 17.97 -8.07 25.86
N SER A 315 18.92 -8.98 25.69
CA SER A 315 20.12 -8.74 24.88
C SER A 315 19.80 -8.65 23.39
N PRO A 316 20.01 -7.48 22.74
CA PRO A 316 19.76 -7.34 21.33
C PRO A 316 20.83 -8.03 20.48
N THR A 317 20.44 -8.47 19.30
CA THR A 317 21.33 -9.01 18.27
C THR A 317 21.31 -8.10 17.06
N SER A 318 22.49 -7.69 16.59
CA SER A 318 22.61 -6.91 15.35
C SER A 318 22.82 -7.82 14.16
N VAL A 319 22.01 -7.61 13.11
CA VAL A 319 22.15 -8.28 11.81
C VAL A 319 22.43 -7.24 10.75
N PHE A 320 23.43 -7.51 9.91
CA PHE A 320 23.86 -6.60 8.86
C PHE A 320 23.54 -7.19 7.48
N TYR A 321 23.01 -6.33 6.61
CA TYR A 321 22.76 -6.63 5.20
C TYR A 321 23.52 -5.60 4.36
N THR A 322 24.47 -6.07 3.55
CA THR A 322 25.27 -5.21 2.69
C THR A 322 25.14 -5.68 1.25
N TYR A 323 24.87 -4.74 0.34
CA TYR A 323 24.67 -5.01 -1.07
C TYR A 323 25.35 -3.95 -1.92
N ASP A 324 26.03 -4.42 -2.98
CA ASP A 324 26.68 -3.61 -4.00
C ASP A 324 26.10 -4.00 -5.36
N ASP A 325 25.39 -3.08 -6.00
CA ASP A 325 24.59 -3.41 -7.18
C ASP A 325 24.74 -2.40 -8.31
N PHE A 326 24.71 -2.92 -9.55
CA PHE A 326 24.65 -2.11 -10.76
C PHE A 326 23.27 -2.22 -11.42
N PHE A 327 22.73 -1.06 -11.79
CA PHE A 327 21.43 -0.91 -12.42
C PHE A 327 21.58 -0.24 -13.79
N PRO A 328 21.80 -1.02 -14.85
CA PRO A 328 21.80 -0.50 -16.21
C PRO A 328 20.39 -0.15 -16.66
N SER A 329 20.26 0.89 -17.49
CA SER A 329 19.02 1.26 -18.17
C SER A 329 19.29 1.79 -19.56
N VAL A 330 18.40 1.43 -20.49
CA VAL A 330 18.40 1.93 -21.86
C VAL A 330 16.97 2.24 -22.27
N ASN A 331 16.74 3.42 -22.84
CA ASN A 331 15.45 3.83 -23.38
C ASN A 331 15.69 4.36 -24.81
N ALA A 332 15.01 3.80 -25.78
CA ALA A 332 15.06 4.21 -27.17
C ALA A 332 13.66 4.65 -27.63
N ALA A 333 13.55 5.83 -28.19
CA ALA A 333 12.33 6.36 -28.78
C ALA A 333 12.57 6.67 -30.26
N TYR A 334 11.87 5.97 -31.13
CA TYR A 334 11.93 6.19 -32.58
C TYR A 334 10.67 6.89 -33.08
N ARG A 335 10.83 8.14 -33.49
CA ARG A 335 9.75 8.96 -34.06
C ARG A 335 9.70 8.73 -35.58
N LEU A 336 8.78 7.87 -36.03
CA LEU A 336 8.60 7.58 -37.44
C LEU A 336 8.18 8.87 -38.20
N ASN A 337 7.19 9.59 -37.65
CA ASN A 337 6.73 10.91 -38.06
C ASN A 337 6.07 11.61 -36.86
N ASP A 338 5.42 12.77 -37.06
CA ASP A 338 4.82 13.56 -35.99
C ASP A 338 3.65 12.86 -35.26
N LYS A 339 3.09 11.80 -35.87
CA LYS A 339 1.96 11.06 -35.32
C LYS A 339 2.30 9.69 -34.76
N HIS A 340 3.44 9.11 -35.16
CA HIS A 340 3.77 7.72 -34.84
C HIS A 340 5.13 7.62 -34.14
N GLN A 341 5.17 6.98 -32.98
CA GLN A 341 6.37 6.77 -32.20
C GLN A 341 6.43 5.33 -31.67
N PHE A 342 7.62 4.75 -31.70
CA PHE A 342 7.94 3.48 -31.06
C PHE A 342 8.86 3.73 -29.87
N ARG A 343 8.70 2.95 -28.81
CA ARG A 343 9.57 2.98 -27.63
C ARG A 343 10.04 1.57 -27.30
N LEU A 344 11.30 1.48 -26.90
CA LEU A 344 11.90 0.27 -26.35
C LEU A 344 12.65 0.67 -25.10
N SER A 345 12.37 0.02 -23.98
CA SER A 345 13.10 0.26 -22.74
C SER A 345 13.53 -1.04 -22.07
N TYR A 346 14.71 -0.99 -21.50
CA TYR A 346 15.24 -1.99 -20.59
C TYR A 346 15.74 -1.30 -19.33
N GLY A 347 15.47 -1.90 -18.17
CA GLY A 347 16.02 -1.42 -16.91
C GLY A 347 16.02 -2.50 -15.84
N ARG A 348 17.11 -2.57 -15.11
CA ARG A 348 17.21 -3.40 -13.90
C ARG A 348 16.84 -2.59 -12.69
N THR A 349 16.03 -3.19 -11.80
CA THR A 349 15.60 -2.60 -10.53
C THR A 349 15.74 -3.59 -9.39
N VAL A 350 15.63 -3.12 -8.15
CA VAL A 350 15.73 -3.95 -6.94
C VAL A 350 14.57 -3.65 -6.00
N ASN A 351 14.06 -4.70 -5.36
CA ASN A 351 13.19 -4.60 -4.19
C ASN A 351 13.95 -5.20 -2.99
N ARG A 352 14.39 -4.34 -2.07
CA ARG A 352 15.09 -4.75 -0.85
C ARG A 352 14.07 -5.03 0.26
N PRO A 353 14.34 -6.01 1.14
CA PRO A 353 13.49 -6.25 2.29
C PRO A 353 13.37 -4.99 3.16
N GLU A 354 12.18 -4.75 3.68
CA GLU A 354 11.93 -3.69 4.66
C GLU A 354 12.29 -4.16 6.07
N PHE A 355 12.58 -3.22 6.98
CA PHE A 355 12.93 -3.55 8.37
C PHE A 355 11.95 -4.52 9.03
N ARG A 356 10.66 -4.34 8.80
CA ARG A 356 9.62 -5.20 9.36
C ARG A 356 9.63 -6.62 8.78
N GLU A 357 9.98 -6.76 7.50
CA GLU A 357 10.04 -8.06 6.83
C GLU A 357 11.20 -8.92 7.32
N VAL A 358 12.29 -8.28 7.79
CA VAL A 358 13.47 -8.97 8.33
C VAL A 358 13.51 -8.99 9.85
N SER A 359 12.64 -8.27 10.55
CA SER A 359 12.62 -8.26 12.01
C SER A 359 11.99 -9.53 12.58
N SER A 360 12.39 -9.89 13.80
CA SER A 360 11.75 -10.99 14.56
C SER A 360 10.38 -10.62 15.14
N SER A 361 9.98 -9.34 15.01
CA SER A 361 8.73 -8.85 15.61
C SER A 361 7.49 -9.57 15.09
N VAL A 362 6.61 -9.91 16.02
CA VAL A 362 5.33 -10.56 15.75
C VAL A 362 4.22 -9.54 15.99
N TYR A 363 3.25 -9.46 15.08
CA TYR A 363 2.04 -8.68 15.31
C TYR A 363 0.80 -9.49 14.92
N TYR A 364 -0.28 -9.25 15.64
CA TYR A 364 -1.56 -9.88 15.35
C TYR A 364 -2.37 -9.03 14.38
N ASP A 365 -2.81 -9.63 13.28
CA ASP A 365 -3.76 -9.04 12.34
C ASP A 365 -5.17 -9.52 12.66
N PHE A 366 -6.03 -8.61 13.15
CA PHE A 366 -7.39 -8.94 13.58
C PHE A 366 -8.28 -9.34 12.40
N ASP A 367 -8.07 -8.74 11.24
CA ASP A 367 -8.85 -9.05 10.04
C ASP A 367 -8.52 -10.46 9.52
N LEU A 368 -7.25 -10.85 9.58
CA LEU A 368 -6.78 -12.20 9.24
C LEU A 368 -6.98 -13.21 10.39
N ALA A 369 -7.16 -12.72 11.62
CA ALA A 369 -7.10 -13.51 12.87
C ALA A 369 -5.83 -14.36 12.98
N SER A 370 -4.69 -13.79 12.63
CA SER A 370 -3.41 -14.49 12.53
C SER A 370 -2.25 -13.58 12.91
N ASN A 371 -1.20 -14.20 13.44
CA ASN A 371 0.08 -13.53 13.67
C ASN A 371 0.88 -13.41 12.38
N VAL A 372 1.64 -12.33 12.25
CA VAL A 372 2.58 -12.11 11.15
C VAL A 372 3.97 -11.87 11.73
N GLN A 373 4.98 -12.57 11.24
CA GLN A 373 6.36 -12.49 11.68
C GLN A 373 7.30 -12.28 10.51
N GLY A 374 8.33 -11.47 10.67
CA GLY A 374 9.36 -11.28 9.66
C GLY A 374 10.33 -12.47 9.56
N ASN A 375 11.18 -12.44 8.53
CA ASN A 375 12.19 -13.45 8.24
C ASN A 375 13.54 -12.78 7.97
N TYR A 376 14.48 -12.90 8.90
CA TYR A 376 15.82 -12.30 8.80
C TYR A 376 16.71 -12.88 7.68
N ASN A 377 16.32 -13.99 7.04
CA ASN A 377 17.05 -14.60 5.93
C ASN A 377 16.67 -14.04 4.55
N LEU A 378 15.79 -13.03 4.48
CA LEU A 378 15.37 -12.45 3.21
C LEU A 378 16.53 -11.80 2.46
N LYS A 379 16.50 -11.99 1.15
CA LYS A 379 17.44 -11.40 0.19
C LYS A 379 16.71 -10.39 -0.70
N PRO A 380 17.42 -9.41 -1.29
CA PRO A 380 16.84 -8.53 -2.27
C PRO A 380 16.30 -9.28 -3.50
N ALA A 381 15.18 -8.80 -4.00
CA ALA A 381 14.65 -9.24 -5.28
C ALA A 381 15.13 -8.32 -6.40
N TYR A 382 15.73 -8.89 -7.44
CA TYR A 382 16.17 -8.16 -8.63
C TYR A 382 15.16 -8.35 -9.76
N ILE A 383 14.88 -7.28 -10.49
CA ILE A 383 13.85 -7.28 -11.54
C ILE A 383 14.48 -6.73 -12.82
N ASP A 384 14.53 -7.55 -13.85
CA ASP A 384 14.83 -7.12 -15.21
C ASP A 384 13.53 -6.80 -15.93
N ASN A 385 13.39 -5.55 -16.39
CA ASN A 385 12.20 -5.02 -17.04
C ASN A 385 12.51 -4.75 -18.51
N LEU A 386 11.65 -5.24 -19.40
CA LEU A 386 11.70 -4.98 -20.83
C LEU A 386 10.31 -4.53 -21.30
N ASP A 387 10.26 -3.34 -21.91
CA ASP A 387 9.01 -2.76 -22.39
C ASP A 387 9.17 -2.34 -23.87
N PHE A 388 8.15 -2.64 -24.68
CA PHE A 388 8.02 -2.17 -26.05
C PHE A 388 6.67 -1.47 -26.20
N GLY A 389 6.65 -0.26 -26.74
CA GLY A 389 5.45 0.55 -26.92
C GLY A 389 5.35 1.10 -28.34
N TYR A 390 4.12 1.16 -28.82
CA TYR A 390 3.72 1.91 -30.00
C TYR A 390 2.70 2.97 -29.62
N GLU A 391 2.92 4.20 -30.05
CA GLU A 391 2.09 5.36 -29.76
C GLU A 391 1.66 6.02 -31.09
N PHE A 392 0.36 6.25 -31.21
CA PHE A 392 -0.24 6.98 -32.32
C PHE A 392 -1.01 8.19 -31.79
N TYR A 393 -0.68 9.35 -32.29
CA TYR A 393 -1.25 10.64 -31.95
C TYR A 393 -2.08 11.17 -33.15
N PRO A 394 -3.37 10.80 -33.26
CA PRO A 394 -4.22 11.21 -34.38
C PRO A 394 -4.35 12.72 -34.50
N SER A 395 -4.58 13.40 -33.36
CA SER A 395 -4.67 14.85 -33.25
C SER A 395 -4.25 15.32 -31.86
N SER A 396 -4.24 16.64 -31.62
CA SER A 396 -3.92 17.21 -30.31
C SER A 396 -4.85 16.69 -29.22
N GLY A 397 -4.28 16.15 -28.13
CA GLY A 397 -5.02 15.58 -27.01
C GLY A 397 -5.52 14.15 -27.23
N GLU A 398 -5.29 13.54 -28.38
CA GLU A 398 -5.65 12.16 -28.69
C GLU A 398 -4.42 11.24 -28.64
N LEU A 399 -4.62 10.03 -28.17
CA LEU A 399 -3.60 8.99 -28.07
C LEU A 399 -4.22 7.61 -28.28
N ILE A 400 -3.56 6.79 -29.06
CA ILE A 400 -3.77 5.35 -29.11
C ILE A 400 -2.42 4.71 -28.87
N SER A 401 -2.24 3.99 -27.76
CA SER A 401 -1.00 3.29 -27.48
C SER A 401 -1.24 1.82 -27.17
N VAL A 402 -0.26 1.02 -27.56
CA VAL A 402 -0.18 -0.39 -27.23
C VAL A 402 1.23 -0.65 -26.69
N SER A 403 1.31 -1.22 -25.50
CA SER A 403 2.58 -1.56 -24.85
C SER A 403 2.61 -3.04 -24.51
N LEU A 404 3.75 -3.66 -24.75
CA LEU A 404 4.08 -5.02 -24.34
C LEU A 404 5.15 -4.92 -23.27
N PHE A 405 5.01 -5.68 -22.19
CA PHE A 405 6.03 -5.73 -21.15
C PHE A 405 6.37 -7.16 -20.76
N TYR A 406 7.63 -7.33 -20.33
CA TYR A 406 8.14 -8.56 -19.72
C TYR A 406 9.01 -8.20 -18.53
N LYS A 407 8.70 -8.79 -17.35
CA LYS A 407 9.47 -8.61 -16.12
C LYS A 407 9.90 -9.97 -15.60
N ARG A 408 11.20 -10.10 -15.36
CA ARG A 408 11.79 -11.29 -14.75
C ARG A 408 12.32 -10.95 -13.38
N PHE A 409 11.84 -11.67 -12.39
CA PHE A 409 12.22 -11.54 -10.98
C PHE A 409 13.19 -12.63 -10.58
N LYS A 410 14.24 -12.26 -9.89
CA LYS A 410 15.13 -13.16 -9.17
C LYS A 410 14.92 -12.93 -7.67
N ASN A 411 14.69 -14.00 -6.90
CA ASN A 411 14.40 -13.97 -5.46
C ASN A 411 13.21 -13.05 -5.08
N PRO A 412 12.05 -13.06 -5.76
CA PRO A 412 10.93 -12.24 -5.32
C PRO A 412 10.54 -12.58 -3.89
N ILE A 413 10.20 -11.56 -3.10
CA ILE A 413 9.72 -11.73 -1.73
C ILE A 413 8.23 -12.03 -1.81
N GLU A 414 7.84 -13.20 -1.28
CA GLU A 414 6.48 -13.72 -1.31
C GLU A 414 6.02 -14.08 0.11
N TRP A 415 4.71 -14.03 0.32
CA TRP A 415 4.13 -14.50 1.56
C TRP A 415 4.21 -16.02 1.68
N THR A 416 4.50 -16.48 2.88
CA THR A 416 4.45 -17.87 3.32
C THR A 416 3.72 -17.95 4.65
N TYR A 417 3.58 -19.15 5.19
CA TYR A 417 2.99 -19.35 6.52
C TYR A 417 3.65 -20.55 7.20
N THR A 418 3.57 -20.54 8.53
CA THR A 418 3.93 -21.66 9.40
C THR A 418 2.72 -21.99 10.28
N VAL A 419 2.48 -23.27 10.53
CA VAL A 419 1.51 -23.70 11.54
C VAL A 419 2.25 -23.81 12.87
N SER A 420 1.80 -23.06 13.86
CA SER A 420 2.36 -23.07 15.21
C SER A 420 1.32 -23.64 16.15
N GLY A 421 1.39 -24.95 16.42
CA GLY A 421 0.52 -25.65 17.35
C GLY A 421 -0.99 -25.56 17.02
N GLY A 422 -1.66 -26.65 16.81
CA GLY A 422 -3.10 -26.67 16.58
C GLY A 422 -3.56 -25.91 15.33
N THR A 423 -4.41 -24.90 15.51
CA THR A 423 -5.01 -24.08 14.44
C THR A 423 -4.29 -22.75 14.21
N ASP A 424 -3.31 -22.39 15.03
CA ASP A 424 -2.63 -21.11 14.96
C ASP A 424 -1.74 -20.99 13.74
N LEU A 425 -1.99 -19.95 12.95
CA LEU A 425 -1.24 -19.59 11.77
C LEU A 425 -0.31 -18.42 12.05
N ILE A 426 0.94 -18.57 11.64
CA ILE A 426 1.88 -17.47 11.59
C ILE A 426 2.23 -17.24 10.12
N TYR A 427 1.82 -16.09 9.59
CA TYR A 427 2.27 -15.63 8.28
C TYR A 427 3.69 -15.09 8.35
N SER A 428 4.45 -15.28 7.30
CA SER A 428 5.83 -14.82 7.19
C SER A 428 6.18 -14.54 5.73
N TYR A 429 7.44 -14.29 5.45
CA TYR A 429 7.97 -13.95 4.14
C TYR A 429 9.04 -14.95 3.71
N VAL A 430 9.14 -15.21 2.41
CA VAL A 430 10.14 -16.09 1.82
C VAL A 430 10.58 -15.53 0.46
N ASN A 431 11.85 -15.74 0.09
CA ASN A 431 12.25 -15.53 -1.29
C ASN A 431 11.88 -16.75 -2.13
N ALA A 432 11.01 -16.56 -3.11
CA ALA A 432 10.81 -17.58 -4.13
C ALA A 432 12.02 -17.65 -5.08
N LYS A 433 12.16 -18.74 -5.83
CA LYS A 433 13.26 -18.95 -6.78
C LYS A 433 13.28 -17.90 -7.87
N GLY A 434 12.12 -17.53 -8.38
CA GLY A 434 11.93 -16.53 -9.42
C GLY A 434 10.48 -16.32 -9.77
N ALA A 435 10.22 -15.28 -10.55
CA ALA A 435 8.91 -15.06 -11.14
C ALA A 435 9.04 -14.43 -12.53
N ASP A 436 8.06 -14.71 -13.37
CA ASP A 436 7.88 -14.06 -14.67
C ASP A 436 6.54 -13.33 -14.66
N ASN A 437 6.52 -12.11 -15.20
CA ASN A 437 5.30 -11.30 -15.35
C ASN A 437 5.34 -10.62 -16.72
N TYR A 438 4.34 -10.85 -17.55
CA TYR A 438 4.26 -10.27 -18.88
C TYR A 438 2.82 -9.96 -19.27
N GLY A 439 2.67 -9.01 -20.18
CA GLY A 439 1.34 -8.59 -20.59
C GLY A 439 1.34 -7.58 -21.71
N VAL A 440 0.11 -7.16 -22.03
CA VAL A 440 -0.19 -6.12 -22.98
C VAL A 440 -1.06 -5.07 -22.32
N GLU A 441 -0.74 -3.81 -22.57
CA GLU A 441 -1.51 -2.64 -22.13
C GLU A 441 -1.95 -1.83 -23.35
N VAL A 442 -3.17 -1.33 -23.29
CA VAL A 442 -3.77 -0.47 -24.33
C VAL A 442 -4.30 0.80 -23.66
N ASP A 443 -3.93 1.96 -24.17
CA ASP A 443 -4.49 3.26 -23.76
C ASP A 443 -5.06 3.97 -24.99
N ILE A 444 -6.33 4.36 -24.93
CA ILE A 444 -7.04 5.07 -25.99
C ILE A 444 -7.66 6.33 -25.40
N ARG A 445 -7.31 7.49 -25.94
CA ARG A 445 -7.96 8.77 -25.67
C ARG A 445 -8.40 9.34 -26.99
N LYS A 446 -9.70 9.51 -27.18
CA LYS A 446 -10.27 9.91 -28.45
C LYS A 446 -11.41 10.89 -28.25
N ASN A 447 -11.38 12.01 -28.99
CA ASN A 447 -12.52 12.91 -29.15
C ASN A 447 -13.52 12.27 -30.12
N LEU A 448 -14.80 12.47 -29.87
CA LEU A 448 -15.89 11.85 -30.65
C LEU A 448 -16.49 12.76 -31.74
N ASP A 449 -15.78 13.82 -32.10
CA ASP A 449 -16.19 14.77 -33.16
C ASP A 449 -16.38 14.08 -34.50
N PHE A 450 -15.61 13.02 -34.77
CA PHE A 450 -15.69 12.26 -36.04
C PHE A 450 -17.02 11.53 -36.26
N ILE A 451 -17.80 11.32 -35.19
CA ILE A 451 -19.17 10.74 -35.24
C ILE A 451 -20.23 11.79 -34.92
N GLY A 452 -19.88 13.10 -34.96
CA GLY A 452 -20.81 14.20 -34.70
C GLY A 452 -21.07 14.49 -33.22
N MET A 453 -20.46 13.74 -32.28
CA MET A 453 -20.60 13.98 -30.84
C MET A 453 -19.57 15.00 -30.37
N ARG A 454 -19.82 16.27 -30.72
CA ARG A 454 -18.94 17.37 -30.27
C ARG A 454 -18.97 17.51 -28.76
N ASN A 455 -17.84 17.89 -28.17
CA ASN A 455 -17.63 18.02 -26.72
C ASN A 455 -17.62 16.70 -25.94
N PHE A 456 -17.69 15.56 -26.61
CA PHE A 456 -17.54 14.25 -25.98
C PHE A 456 -16.17 13.66 -26.27
N SER A 457 -15.61 12.97 -25.25
CA SER A 457 -14.39 12.22 -25.39
C SER A 457 -14.48 10.88 -24.64
N LEU A 458 -13.72 9.92 -25.14
CA LEU A 458 -13.59 8.57 -24.58
C LEU A 458 -12.16 8.35 -24.13
N SER A 459 -11.99 7.78 -22.95
CA SER A 459 -10.72 7.23 -22.46
C SER A 459 -10.92 5.76 -22.12
N LEU A 460 -10.11 4.89 -22.69
CA LEU A 460 -10.08 3.46 -22.42
C LEU A 460 -8.66 3.07 -22.05
N ASN A 461 -8.50 2.42 -20.93
CA ASN A 461 -7.24 1.81 -20.51
C ASN A 461 -7.52 0.35 -20.15
N GLY A 462 -6.76 -0.57 -20.73
CA GLY A 462 -6.90 -1.99 -20.48
C GLY A 462 -5.54 -2.67 -20.39
N ALA A 463 -5.44 -3.68 -19.51
CA ALA A 463 -4.27 -4.52 -19.39
C ALA A 463 -4.68 -5.99 -19.31
N LEU A 464 -3.92 -6.85 -19.98
CA LEU A 464 -3.96 -8.30 -19.83
C LEU A 464 -2.59 -8.75 -19.34
N ILE A 465 -2.54 -9.44 -18.20
CA ILE A 465 -1.32 -9.73 -17.48
C ILE A 465 -1.30 -11.21 -17.09
N LYS A 466 -0.17 -11.87 -17.33
CA LYS A 466 0.09 -13.22 -16.85
C LYS A 466 1.35 -13.22 -15.99
N SER A 467 1.24 -13.77 -14.79
CA SER A 467 2.36 -13.93 -13.87
C SER A 467 2.50 -15.38 -13.42
N LYS A 468 3.72 -15.78 -13.10
CA LYS A 468 4.02 -17.08 -12.50
C LYS A 468 5.20 -16.94 -11.55
N VAL A 469 4.98 -17.24 -10.28
CA VAL A 469 6.01 -17.43 -9.26
C VAL A 469 6.40 -18.90 -9.24
N LYS A 470 7.70 -19.15 -9.15
CA LYS A 470 8.30 -20.49 -9.07
C LYS A 470 9.05 -20.62 -7.75
N PHE A 471 8.77 -21.67 -7.03
CA PHE A 471 9.45 -22.00 -5.78
C PHE A 471 10.53 -23.07 -6.00
N GLU A 472 11.37 -23.29 -4.99
CA GLU A 472 12.38 -24.36 -5.06
C GLU A 472 11.71 -25.74 -4.98
N PRO A 473 12.29 -26.77 -5.61
CA PRO A 473 11.79 -28.14 -5.46
C PRO A 473 11.79 -28.55 -3.99
N GLY A 474 10.65 -29.04 -3.49
CA GLY A 474 10.47 -29.42 -2.09
C GLY A 474 10.04 -28.28 -1.15
N ALA A 475 9.84 -27.05 -1.67
CA ALA A 475 9.21 -25.99 -0.90
C ALA A 475 7.76 -26.36 -0.53
N LYS A 476 7.28 -25.81 0.59
CA LYS A 476 5.87 -25.97 1.01
C LYS A 476 4.91 -25.28 0.04
N GLU A 477 5.37 -24.19 -0.56
CA GLU A 477 4.62 -23.40 -1.51
C GLU A 477 4.63 -24.06 -2.89
N LYS A 478 3.52 -23.90 -3.63
CA LYS A 478 3.40 -24.36 -5.02
C LYS A 478 3.48 -23.18 -5.99
N ASP A 479 3.94 -23.47 -7.21
CA ASP A 479 3.92 -22.50 -8.32
C ASP A 479 2.52 -21.91 -8.49
N ARG A 480 2.42 -20.57 -8.50
CA ARG A 480 1.16 -19.84 -8.57
C ARG A 480 1.32 -18.48 -9.26
N PRO A 481 0.23 -17.78 -9.63
CA PRO A 481 0.31 -16.37 -9.97
C PRO A 481 0.89 -15.53 -8.82
N MET A 482 1.48 -14.38 -9.13
CA MET A 482 1.96 -13.45 -8.11
C MET A 482 0.79 -12.96 -7.25
N GLN A 483 0.99 -12.89 -5.93
CA GLN A 483 0.02 -12.31 -5.02
C GLN A 483 -0.24 -10.85 -5.35
N GLY A 484 -1.50 -10.42 -5.29
CA GLY A 484 -1.92 -9.07 -5.64
C GLY A 484 -2.01 -8.79 -7.15
N GLN A 485 -1.47 -9.66 -8.01
CA GLN A 485 -1.50 -9.48 -9.45
C GLN A 485 -2.84 -9.93 -10.04
N SER A 486 -3.53 -8.99 -10.69
CA SER A 486 -4.76 -9.26 -11.42
C SER A 486 -4.46 -9.68 -12.87
N PRO A 487 -5.18 -10.67 -13.45
CA PRO A 487 -4.97 -11.10 -14.83
C PRO A 487 -5.46 -10.07 -15.85
N TYR A 488 -6.35 -9.17 -15.48
CA TYR A 488 -6.78 -8.07 -16.32
C TYR A 488 -7.22 -6.85 -15.51
N LEU A 489 -7.12 -5.69 -16.13
CA LEU A 489 -7.61 -4.40 -15.64
C LEU A 489 -8.34 -3.72 -16.79
N ILE A 490 -9.51 -3.12 -16.52
CA ILE A 490 -10.27 -2.32 -17.47
C ILE A 490 -10.71 -1.03 -16.79
N ASN A 491 -10.34 0.10 -17.39
CA ASN A 491 -10.84 1.42 -17.05
C ASN A 491 -11.48 2.04 -18.29
N ALA A 492 -12.67 2.59 -18.17
CA ALA A 492 -13.33 3.33 -19.23
C ALA A 492 -13.86 4.66 -18.67
N GLY A 493 -13.64 5.74 -19.39
CA GLY A 493 -14.15 7.06 -19.05
C GLY A 493 -14.88 7.65 -20.25
N PHE A 494 -16.10 8.11 -20.04
CA PHE A 494 -16.88 8.87 -21.01
C PHE A 494 -17.09 10.26 -20.46
N PHE A 495 -16.62 11.27 -21.20
CA PHE A 495 -16.57 12.65 -20.74
C PHE A 495 -17.37 13.55 -21.67
N TYR A 496 -18.09 14.49 -21.08
CA TYR A 496 -18.69 15.63 -21.75
C TYR A 496 -18.13 16.92 -21.19
N GLN A 497 -17.65 17.81 -22.05
CA GLN A 497 -17.12 19.11 -21.68
C GLN A 497 -17.56 20.16 -22.67
N HIS A 498 -18.33 21.15 -22.20
CA HIS A 498 -18.78 22.28 -23.02
C HIS A 498 -18.29 23.58 -22.38
N ALA A 499 -17.22 24.13 -22.95
CA ALA A 499 -16.51 25.29 -22.39
C ALA A 499 -17.42 26.52 -22.21
N ASP A 500 -18.18 26.89 -23.24
CA ASP A 500 -19.03 28.11 -23.23
C ASP A 500 -20.13 28.03 -22.17
N SER A 501 -20.76 26.88 -22.02
CA SER A 501 -21.81 26.69 -21.01
C SER A 501 -21.26 26.36 -19.62
N GLY A 502 -19.98 25.99 -19.49
CA GLY A 502 -19.35 25.57 -18.24
C GLY A 502 -19.83 24.23 -17.68
N TRP A 503 -20.55 23.42 -18.47
CA TRP A 503 -20.97 22.09 -18.07
C TRP A 503 -19.86 21.06 -18.31
N ASN A 504 -19.62 20.21 -17.31
CA ASN A 504 -18.77 19.03 -17.45
C ASN A 504 -19.48 17.83 -16.79
N ALA A 505 -19.40 16.67 -17.46
CA ALA A 505 -19.88 15.41 -16.91
C ALA A 505 -18.86 14.31 -17.19
N ALA A 506 -18.75 13.34 -16.28
CA ALA A 506 -17.91 12.17 -16.46
C ALA A 506 -18.62 10.93 -15.92
N LEU A 507 -18.63 9.87 -16.73
CA LEU A 507 -19.02 8.53 -16.35
C LEU A 507 -17.77 7.66 -16.40
N LEU A 508 -17.38 7.06 -15.27
CA LEU A 508 -16.20 6.24 -15.14
C LEU A 508 -16.59 4.80 -14.81
N TYR A 509 -15.95 3.86 -15.44
CA TYR A 509 -16.09 2.44 -15.18
C TYR A 509 -14.73 1.84 -14.86
N ASN A 510 -14.68 0.99 -13.83
CA ASN A 510 -13.49 0.22 -13.45
C ASN A 510 -13.86 -1.23 -13.19
N ARG A 511 -13.03 -2.15 -13.67
CA ARG A 511 -13.09 -3.57 -13.33
C ARG A 511 -11.69 -4.15 -13.25
N ILE A 512 -11.40 -4.86 -12.14
CA ILE A 512 -10.15 -5.57 -11.91
C ILE A 512 -10.46 -7.05 -11.85
N GLY A 513 -9.63 -7.88 -12.47
CA GLY A 513 -9.77 -9.32 -12.45
C GLY A 513 -9.49 -9.93 -11.08
N LYS A 514 -9.86 -11.18 -10.90
CA LYS A 514 -9.60 -11.97 -9.69
C LYS A 514 -8.10 -11.99 -9.34
N ARG A 515 -7.74 -11.70 -8.07
CA ARG A 515 -6.35 -11.72 -7.60
C ARG A 515 -6.20 -12.40 -6.24
N ILE A 516 -5.06 -13.06 -6.03
CA ILE A 516 -4.72 -13.68 -4.74
C ILE A 516 -4.46 -12.58 -3.72
N ILE A 517 -5.14 -12.62 -2.58
CA ILE A 517 -4.92 -11.71 -1.44
C ILE A 517 -4.32 -12.43 -0.24
N GLY A 518 -4.56 -13.72 -0.10
CA GLY A 518 -3.98 -14.58 0.93
C GLY A 518 -3.52 -15.89 0.30
N VAL A 519 -2.30 -16.29 0.61
CA VAL A 519 -1.75 -17.55 0.10
C VAL A 519 -2.36 -18.73 0.83
N GLY A 520 -2.68 -19.78 0.08
CA GLY A 520 -3.14 -21.04 0.61
C GLY A 520 -2.06 -21.72 1.44
N ARG A 521 -2.44 -22.75 2.15
CA ARG A 521 -1.54 -23.50 3.04
C ARG A 521 -1.66 -24.99 2.82
N SER A 522 -0.56 -25.69 3.04
CA SER A 522 -0.50 -27.15 3.06
C SER A 522 -0.20 -27.61 4.48
N LEU A 523 -0.99 -28.55 4.98
CA LEU A 523 -0.87 -29.15 6.30
C LEU A 523 -0.59 -30.65 6.11
N GLY A 524 0.31 -31.21 6.93
CA GLY A 524 0.60 -32.65 6.91
C GLY A 524 1.91 -33.01 6.18
N THR A 525 2.08 -34.32 5.96
CA THR A 525 3.24 -34.91 5.25
C THR A 525 2.92 -35.06 3.76
N ALA A 526 3.94 -35.36 2.95
CA ALA A 526 3.78 -35.57 1.50
C ALA A 526 2.73 -36.64 1.14
N ASP A 527 2.53 -37.63 2.02
CA ASP A 527 1.58 -38.73 1.80
C ASP A 527 0.15 -38.39 2.29
N ASN A 528 0.01 -37.40 3.17
CA ASN A 528 -1.28 -36.94 3.73
C ASN A 528 -1.37 -35.40 3.72
N GLU A 529 -1.13 -34.81 2.56
CA GLU A 529 -1.20 -33.36 2.39
C GLU A 529 -2.66 -32.88 2.46
N VAL A 530 -2.96 -32.13 3.51
CA VAL A 530 -4.23 -31.43 3.66
C VAL A 530 -4.03 -29.98 3.25
N ARG A 531 -4.80 -29.49 2.31
CA ARG A 531 -4.60 -28.18 1.70
C ARG A 531 -5.76 -27.24 1.99
N VAL A 532 -5.41 -26.00 2.35
CA VAL A 532 -6.34 -24.86 2.33
C VAL A 532 -5.98 -24.01 1.10
N PRO A 533 -6.93 -23.74 0.20
CA PRO A 533 -6.66 -23.02 -1.04
C PRO A 533 -6.36 -21.53 -0.83
N ASP A 534 -5.80 -20.89 -1.88
CA ASP A 534 -5.58 -19.43 -1.90
C ASP A 534 -6.91 -18.66 -1.76
N SER A 535 -6.86 -17.54 -1.06
CA SER A 535 -7.99 -16.60 -0.96
C SER A 535 -7.85 -15.52 -2.03
N TYR A 536 -8.95 -15.25 -2.72
CA TYR A 536 -9.02 -14.31 -3.84
C TYR A 536 -9.96 -13.16 -3.55
N GLU A 537 -9.55 -11.94 -3.90
CA GLU A 537 -10.47 -10.84 -4.13
C GLU A 537 -11.17 -11.05 -5.48
N MET A 538 -12.50 -11.05 -5.46
CA MET A 538 -13.31 -11.29 -6.65
C MET A 538 -13.51 -10.02 -7.48
N PRO A 539 -13.62 -10.14 -8.81
CA PRO A 539 -13.92 -9.00 -9.67
C PRO A 539 -15.26 -8.35 -9.29
N ARG A 540 -15.29 -7.02 -9.32
CA ARG A 540 -16.54 -6.27 -9.26
C ARG A 540 -16.55 -5.12 -10.26
N ASN A 541 -17.74 -4.65 -10.61
CA ASN A 541 -17.93 -3.49 -11.45
C ASN A 541 -18.08 -2.25 -10.57
N ALA A 542 -17.26 -1.24 -10.81
CA ALA A 542 -17.37 0.05 -10.15
C ALA A 542 -17.72 1.12 -11.21
N VAL A 543 -18.77 1.87 -10.95
CA VAL A 543 -19.24 2.96 -11.82
C VAL A 543 -19.34 4.23 -11.01
N ASP A 544 -18.68 5.29 -11.47
CA ASP A 544 -18.73 6.61 -10.88
C ASP A 544 -19.34 7.61 -11.86
N LEU A 545 -20.22 8.48 -11.39
CA LEU A 545 -20.83 9.56 -12.16
C LEU A 545 -20.51 10.89 -11.50
N SER A 546 -20.08 11.87 -12.28
CA SER A 546 -19.94 13.24 -11.78
C SER A 546 -20.45 14.24 -12.80
N VAL A 547 -21.06 15.31 -12.31
CA VAL A 547 -21.53 16.45 -13.09
C VAL A 547 -21.09 17.73 -12.41
N SER A 548 -20.50 18.66 -13.14
CA SER A 548 -20.17 19.99 -12.62
C SER A 548 -20.65 21.10 -13.55
N LYS A 549 -20.92 22.25 -12.93
CA LYS A 549 -21.29 23.50 -13.60
C LYS A 549 -20.41 24.63 -13.07
N LYS A 550 -19.76 25.32 -13.99
CA LYS A 550 -19.03 26.56 -13.70
C LYS A 550 -19.89 27.76 -14.06
N ILE A 551 -20.05 28.71 -13.13
CA ILE A 551 -20.80 29.95 -13.27
C ILE A 551 -19.88 31.09 -12.79
N GLY A 552 -19.21 31.77 -13.73
CA GLY A 552 -18.19 32.76 -13.37
C GLY A 552 -17.07 32.15 -12.51
N ASN A 553 -16.91 32.66 -11.30
CA ASN A 553 -15.89 32.22 -10.33
C ASN A 553 -16.35 31.03 -9.46
N LEU A 554 -17.60 30.60 -9.58
CA LEU A 554 -18.18 29.52 -8.79
C LEU A 554 -18.26 28.23 -9.64
N GLU A 555 -17.77 27.12 -9.10
CA GLU A 555 -17.98 25.78 -9.64
C GLU A 555 -18.68 24.90 -8.60
N ILE A 556 -19.76 24.27 -9.01
CA ILE A 556 -20.51 23.29 -8.21
C ILE A 556 -20.37 21.94 -8.91
N LYS A 557 -19.87 20.93 -8.17
CA LYS A 557 -19.73 19.56 -8.66
C LYS A 557 -20.46 18.58 -7.74
N VAL A 558 -21.32 17.77 -8.33
CA VAL A 558 -21.97 16.62 -7.68
C VAL A 558 -21.36 15.35 -8.23
N ALA A 559 -21.02 14.41 -7.37
CA ALA A 559 -20.51 13.11 -7.78
C ALA A 559 -21.12 11.99 -6.95
N VAL A 560 -21.42 10.87 -7.62
CA VAL A 560 -21.83 9.61 -6.98
C VAL A 560 -20.78 8.57 -7.34
N ARG A 561 -20.11 8.04 -6.33
CA ARG A 561 -19.14 6.96 -6.49
C ARG A 561 -19.77 5.62 -6.14
N ASP A 562 -19.30 4.57 -6.81
CA ASP A 562 -19.78 3.20 -6.66
C ASP A 562 -21.31 3.09 -6.85
N LEU A 563 -21.79 3.61 -8.00
CA LEU A 563 -23.22 3.72 -8.33
C LEU A 563 -23.93 2.36 -8.29
N LEU A 564 -23.23 1.27 -8.66
CA LEU A 564 -23.75 -0.10 -8.66
C LEU A 564 -23.82 -0.69 -7.25
N ALA A 565 -22.95 -0.26 -6.35
CA ALA A 565 -22.84 -0.76 -4.98
C ALA A 565 -22.76 -2.31 -4.90
N GLU A 566 -22.00 -2.91 -5.83
CA GLU A 566 -21.76 -4.36 -5.79
C GLU A 566 -21.00 -4.74 -4.52
N LYS A 567 -21.26 -5.94 -4.01
CA LYS A 567 -20.54 -6.48 -2.87
C LYS A 567 -19.05 -6.63 -3.19
N VAL A 568 -18.19 -6.25 -2.26
CA VAL A 568 -16.78 -6.63 -2.24
C VAL A 568 -16.71 -8.03 -1.66
N SER A 569 -16.19 -8.98 -2.41
CA SER A 569 -16.19 -10.40 -2.04
C SER A 569 -14.80 -10.99 -2.12
N PHE A 570 -14.43 -11.72 -1.07
CA PHE A 570 -13.21 -12.50 -1.00
C PHE A 570 -13.61 -13.96 -0.85
N LYS A 571 -13.03 -14.82 -1.68
CA LYS A 571 -13.41 -16.23 -1.74
C LYS A 571 -12.18 -17.11 -1.91
N GLN A 572 -12.26 -18.33 -1.38
CA GLN A 572 -11.40 -19.44 -1.75
C GLN A 572 -12.20 -20.53 -2.44
N PHE A 573 -11.53 -21.42 -3.16
CA PHE A 573 -12.18 -22.41 -4.00
C PHE A 573 -11.58 -23.77 -3.72
N GLU A 574 -12.37 -24.64 -3.14
CA GLU A 574 -11.97 -26.02 -2.89
C GLU A 574 -12.42 -26.92 -4.05
N GLU A 575 -11.54 -27.81 -4.49
CA GLU A 575 -11.87 -28.82 -5.49
C GLU A 575 -12.24 -30.12 -4.80
N THR A 576 -13.51 -30.49 -4.90
CA THR A 576 -14.06 -31.69 -4.28
C THR A 576 -14.43 -32.74 -5.33
N ARG A 577 -14.83 -33.94 -4.88
CA ARG A 577 -15.31 -35.03 -5.76
C ARG A 577 -16.56 -34.65 -6.55
N HIS A 578 -17.35 -33.69 -6.01
CA HIS A 578 -18.62 -33.25 -6.60
C HIS A 578 -18.49 -31.94 -7.37
N GLY A 579 -17.27 -31.43 -7.55
CA GLY A 579 -16.98 -30.19 -8.24
C GLY A 579 -16.34 -29.11 -7.35
N LYS A 580 -16.40 -27.89 -7.80
CA LYS A 580 -15.75 -26.77 -7.15
C LYS A 580 -16.68 -26.10 -6.13
N VAL A 581 -16.28 -26.09 -4.86
CA VAL A 581 -17.01 -25.44 -3.77
C VAL A 581 -16.45 -24.05 -3.54
N GLU A 582 -17.32 -23.05 -3.50
CA GLU A 582 -16.99 -21.67 -3.14
C GLU A 582 -17.11 -21.47 -1.63
N GLN A 583 -16.05 -20.92 -1.03
CA GLN A 583 -16.01 -20.58 0.39
C GLN A 583 -15.80 -19.06 0.52
N ILE A 584 -16.78 -18.35 1.08
CA ILE A 584 -16.70 -16.90 1.29
C ILE A 584 -15.86 -16.64 2.54
N THR A 585 -14.64 -16.10 2.36
CA THR A 585 -13.76 -15.72 3.48
C THR A 585 -14.14 -14.34 4.03
N ARG A 586 -14.55 -13.40 3.15
CA ARG A 586 -15.03 -12.07 3.55
C ARG A 586 -15.98 -11.51 2.50
N GLN A 587 -17.06 -10.88 2.94
CA GLN A 587 -17.97 -10.20 2.03
C GLN A 587 -18.67 -9.01 2.71
N TYR A 588 -18.71 -7.86 2.04
CA TYR A 588 -19.40 -6.67 2.56
C TYR A 588 -19.87 -5.75 1.43
N LYS A 589 -20.77 -4.82 1.75
CA LYS A 589 -21.18 -3.73 0.87
C LYS A 589 -20.50 -2.44 1.30
N SER A 590 -19.82 -1.75 0.35
CA SER A 590 -19.22 -0.44 0.60
C SER A 590 -20.23 0.71 0.54
N GLY A 591 -21.39 0.47 -0.08
CA GLY A 591 -22.42 1.49 -0.32
C GLY A 591 -22.02 2.52 -1.37
N ARG A 592 -22.97 3.40 -1.71
CA ARG A 592 -22.75 4.54 -2.60
C ARG A 592 -22.19 5.73 -1.82
N ASN A 593 -21.31 6.48 -2.45
CA ASN A 593 -20.74 7.69 -1.84
C ASN A 593 -21.18 8.93 -2.64
N PHE A 594 -21.91 9.84 -2.00
CA PHE A 594 -22.38 11.09 -2.58
C PHE A 594 -21.45 12.24 -2.17
N ASN A 595 -20.96 13.00 -3.13
CA ASN A 595 -20.04 14.11 -2.91
C ASN A 595 -20.62 15.39 -3.51
N LEU A 596 -20.59 16.45 -2.74
CA LEU A 596 -20.85 17.82 -3.19
C LEU A 596 -19.55 18.63 -2.99
N ASN A 597 -19.06 19.23 -4.08
CA ASN A 597 -17.92 20.13 -4.03
C ASN A 597 -18.37 21.50 -4.53
N ILE A 598 -18.02 22.53 -3.79
CA ILE A 598 -18.24 23.92 -4.13
C ILE A 598 -16.89 24.61 -4.13
N ASN A 599 -16.46 25.11 -5.27
CA ASN A 599 -15.19 25.83 -5.45
C ASN A 599 -15.50 27.30 -5.82
N TYR A 600 -14.89 28.22 -5.13
CA TYR A 600 -14.96 29.63 -5.44
C TYR A 600 -13.53 30.19 -5.59
N THR A 601 -13.28 30.88 -6.69
CA THR A 601 -11.98 31.50 -7.00
C THR A 601 -12.13 33.02 -6.81
N PHE A 602 -11.31 33.62 -5.92
CA PHE A 602 -11.31 35.05 -5.63
C PHE A 602 -10.48 35.84 -6.65
#